data_28b058aca35958a99adb8da61ab7b4f6
#
_entry.id   28b058aca35958a99adb8da61ab7b4f6
#
_cell.length_a   1.000
_cell.length_b   1.000
_cell.length_c   1.000
_cell.angle_alpha   90.00
_cell.angle_beta   90.00
_cell.angle_gamma   90.00
#
_symmetry.space_group_name_H-M   'P 1'
#
loop_
_entity.id
_entity.type
_entity.pdbx_description
1 polymer ?
#
loop_
_entity_poly.entity_id
_entity_poly.type
_entity_poly.pdbx_seq_one_letter_code
_entity_poly.pdbx_strand_id
1 'polypeptide(L)'
;WIGGSSEAAIERSGKYGTGWQAAFDTPEEAGVVVEKILHAAERNSRPMDKDHFSAGFGVRFGSWEDEPVKKMAEDFEKRTGKEASRGIVVGNGDQILERIQSYVDNGVSKFILRPIGIGDEEMFEQTEQIIENVLNKSDQLLEA
;
A
#
# COMPACT_ATOMS: atom_id res chain seq x y z
N TRP A 1 4.95 3.22 -14.38
CA TRP A 1 4.60 3.69 -13.04
C TRP A 1 5.83 4.29 -12.37
N ILE A 2 5.63 5.35 -11.60
CA ILE A 2 6.70 6.11 -10.94
C ILE A 2 6.43 6.10 -9.44
N GLY A 3 7.48 5.98 -8.63
CA GLY A 3 7.40 6.05 -7.18
C GLY A 3 7.98 7.34 -6.63
N GLY A 4 7.74 7.56 -5.34
CA GLY A 4 8.26 8.69 -4.58
C GLY A 4 7.27 9.84 -4.45
N SER A 5 7.40 10.58 -3.33
CA SER A 5 6.46 11.60 -2.88
C SER A 5 7.10 13.00 -2.81
N SER A 6 8.33 13.15 -3.32
CA SER A 6 8.96 14.48 -3.46
C SER A 6 8.31 15.28 -4.59
N GLU A 7 8.35 16.60 -4.51
CA GLU A 7 7.82 17.48 -5.57
C GLU A 7 8.38 17.12 -6.95
N ALA A 8 9.66 16.79 -7.05
CA ALA A 8 10.27 16.35 -8.32
C ALA A 8 9.73 14.99 -8.81
N ALA A 9 9.38 14.06 -7.91
CA ALA A 9 8.77 12.79 -8.27
C ALA A 9 7.32 12.98 -8.71
N ILE A 10 6.57 13.85 -8.03
CA ILE A 10 5.20 14.22 -8.37
C ILE A 10 5.14 14.85 -9.77
N GLU A 11 5.96 15.84 -10.05
CA GLU A 11 6.03 16.48 -11.37
C GLU A 11 6.43 15.47 -12.47
N ARG A 12 7.40 14.62 -12.20
CA ARG A 12 7.81 13.55 -13.12
C ARG A 12 6.69 12.55 -13.38
N SER A 13 5.92 12.19 -12.33
CA SER A 13 4.77 11.29 -12.44
C SER A 13 3.67 11.90 -13.31
N GLY A 14 3.30 13.15 -13.11
CA GLY A 14 2.32 13.84 -13.92
C GLY A 14 2.77 14.07 -15.37
N LYS A 15 4.07 14.31 -15.60
CA LYS A 15 4.60 14.60 -16.93
C LYS A 15 4.86 13.35 -17.77
N TYR A 16 5.29 12.25 -17.17
CA TYR A 16 5.76 11.07 -17.90
C TYR A 16 5.11 9.75 -17.44
N GLY A 17 4.50 9.72 -16.26
CA GLY A 17 3.93 8.53 -15.67
C GLY A 17 2.60 8.12 -16.30
N THR A 18 2.28 6.85 -16.21
CA THR A 18 0.94 6.30 -16.45
C THR A 18 0.28 5.87 -15.13
N GLY A 19 1.01 5.91 -14.02
CA GLY A 19 0.55 5.57 -12.69
C GLY A 19 1.62 5.87 -11.65
N TRP A 20 1.23 5.78 -10.38
CA TRP A 20 2.10 6.05 -9.23
C TRP A 20 2.01 4.92 -8.19
N GLN A 21 3.13 4.66 -7.52
CA GLN A 21 3.26 3.69 -6.45
C GLN A 21 3.71 4.39 -5.17
N ALA A 22 2.84 4.39 -4.15
CA ALA A 22 3.23 4.80 -2.81
C ALA A 22 4.34 3.91 -2.24
N ALA A 23 5.31 4.51 -1.59
CA ALA A 23 6.38 3.78 -0.91
C ALA A 23 6.00 3.46 0.54
N PHE A 24 6.05 4.45 1.41
CA PHE A 24 5.72 4.34 2.84
C PHE A 24 4.90 5.55 3.29
N ASP A 25 4.12 6.08 2.37
CA ASP A 25 3.18 7.17 2.64
C ASP A 25 1.99 6.60 3.41
N THR A 26 1.51 7.31 4.42
CA THR A 26 0.23 6.96 5.06
C THR A 26 -0.93 7.15 4.07
N PRO A 27 -2.13 6.62 4.33
CA PRO A 27 -3.28 6.86 3.47
C PRO A 27 -3.51 8.35 3.17
N GLU A 28 -3.42 9.21 4.18
CA GLU A 28 -3.63 10.65 4.06
C GLU A 28 -2.50 11.33 3.26
N GLU A 29 -1.25 10.94 3.51
CA GLU A 29 -0.09 11.42 2.74
C GLU A 29 -0.22 10.99 1.27
N ALA A 30 -0.65 9.75 1.01
CA ALA A 30 -0.87 9.25 -0.34
C ALA A 30 -1.96 10.04 -1.07
N GLY A 31 -3.06 10.38 -0.39
CA GLY A 31 -4.12 11.22 -0.94
C GLY A 31 -3.62 12.58 -1.42
N VAL A 32 -2.80 13.25 -0.62
CA VAL A 32 -2.17 14.52 -1.00
C VAL A 32 -1.28 14.37 -2.24
N VAL A 33 -0.50 13.26 -2.32
CA VAL A 33 0.35 12.99 -3.48
C VAL A 33 -0.47 12.70 -4.72
N VAL A 34 -1.54 11.91 -4.61
CA VAL A 34 -2.46 11.60 -5.72
C VAL A 34 -3.04 12.87 -6.32
N GLU A 35 -3.58 13.77 -5.49
CA GLU A 35 -4.13 15.06 -5.96
C GLU A 35 -3.07 15.90 -6.70
N LYS A 36 -1.88 16.02 -6.14
CA LYS A 36 -0.78 16.76 -6.76
C LYS A 36 -0.36 16.18 -8.11
N ILE A 37 -0.30 14.84 -8.22
CA ILE A 37 0.03 14.15 -9.48
C ILE A 37 -1.06 14.40 -10.52
N LEU A 38 -2.34 14.31 -10.16
CA LEU A 38 -3.45 14.59 -11.06
C LEU A 38 -3.39 16.02 -11.59
N HIS A 39 -3.15 17.00 -10.73
CA HIS A 39 -2.96 18.40 -11.15
C HIS A 39 -1.72 18.58 -12.05
N ALA A 40 -0.62 17.88 -11.76
CA ALA A 40 0.57 17.93 -12.63
C ALA A 40 0.29 17.29 -14.01
N ALA A 41 -0.49 16.21 -14.05
CA ALA A 41 -0.89 15.55 -15.29
C ALA A 41 -1.79 16.48 -16.14
N GLU A 42 -2.76 17.14 -15.53
CA GLU A 42 -3.61 18.14 -16.20
C GLU A 42 -2.79 19.29 -16.81
N ARG A 43 -1.86 19.90 -16.03
CA ARG A 43 -0.99 20.95 -16.53
C ARG A 43 -0.14 20.52 -17.73
N ASN A 44 0.17 19.24 -17.84
CA ASN A 44 0.92 18.66 -18.98
C ASN A 44 0.01 18.12 -20.08
N SER A 45 -1.30 18.35 -20.04
CA SER A 45 -2.30 17.84 -20.98
C SER A 45 -2.25 16.31 -21.14
N ARG A 46 -1.95 15.61 -20.04
CA ARG A 46 -1.85 14.15 -19.97
C ARG A 46 -2.75 13.62 -18.87
N PRO A 47 -4.05 13.45 -19.09
CA PRO A 47 -4.95 12.89 -18.09
C PRO A 47 -4.43 11.52 -17.63
N MET A 48 -4.37 11.31 -16.32
CA MET A 48 -4.00 10.04 -15.71
C MET A 48 -5.26 9.33 -15.24
N ASP A 49 -5.32 8.04 -15.47
CA ASP A 49 -6.43 7.20 -15.05
C ASP A 49 -6.46 7.11 -13.51
N LYS A 50 -7.64 7.34 -12.92
CA LYS A 50 -7.79 7.34 -11.46
C LYS A 50 -7.56 5.97 -10.82
N ASP A 51 -7.62 4.90 -11.62
CA ASP A 51 -7.33 3.54 -11.15
C ASP A 51 -5.84 3.16 -11.26
N HIS A 52 -4.95 4.11 -11.58
CA HIS A 52 -3.51 3.88 -11.71
C HIS A 52 -2.69 4.40 -10.51
N PHE A 53 -3.28 4.39 -9.33
CA PHE A 53 -2.60 4.70 -8.08
C PHE A 53 -2.56 3.47 -7.17
N SER A 54 -1.37 3.14 -6.64
CA SER A 54 -1.20 1.94 -5.83
C SER A 54 -0.44 2.18 -4.53
N ALA A 55 -0.68 1.29 -3.57
CA ALA A 55 0.09 1.17 -2.34
C ALA A 55 0.50 -0.28 -2.12
N GLY A 56 1.57 -0.49 -1.36
CA GLY A 56 2.02 -1.84 -1.03
C GLY A 56 2.57 -1.92 0.37
N PHE A 57 2.17 -2.95 1.12
CA PHE A 57 2.61 -3.18 2.48
C PHE A 57 2.73 -4.67 2.81
N GLY A 58 3.52 -4.96 3.85
CA GLY A 58 3.61 -6.30 4.42
C GLY A 58 2.34 -6.64 5.20
N VAL A 59 1.91 -7.90 5.13
CA VAL A 59 0.71 -8.38 5.80
C VAL A 59 1.02 -9.62 6.61
N ARG A 60 0.58 -9.62 7.88
CA ARG A 60 0.65 -10.78 8.76
C ARG A 60 -0.69 -11.01 9.45
N PHE A 61 -1.26 -12.18 9.24
CA PHE A 61 -2.31 -12.72 10.12
C PHE A 61 -1.65 -13.26 11.37
N GLY A 62 -1.75 -12.54 12.47
CA GLY A 62 -1.06 -12.86 13.70
C GLY A 62 -0.89 -11.66 14.63
N SER A 63 0.26 -11.58 15.27
CA SER A 63 0.59 -10.59 16.28
C SER A 63 1.87 -9.84 15.94
N TRP A 64 1.99 -8.61 16.44
CA TRP A 64 3.24 -7.85 16.43
C TRP A 64 4.36 -8.54 17.23
N GLU A 65 4.00 -9.48 18.11
CA GLU A 65 4.95 -10.29 18.88
C GLU A 65 5.52 -11.48 18.11
N ASP A 66 5.00 -11.77 16.92
CA ASP A 66 5.49 -12.85 16.06
C ASP A 66 6.92 -12.55 15.57
N GLU A 67 7.80 -13.55 15.64
CA GLU A 67 9.21 -13.39 15.30
C GLU A 67 9.45 -12.84 13.89
N PRO A 68 8.75 -13.29 12.83
CA PRO A 68 8.92 -12.71 11.48
C PRO A 68 8.56 -11.23 11.42
N VAL A 69 7.56 -10.82 12.21
CA VAL A 69 7.10 -9.43 12.25
C VAL A 69 8.12 -8.55 12.96
N LYS A 70 8.61 -8.97 14.14
CA LYS A 70 9.65 -8.23 14.88
C LYS A 70 10.88 -7.97 14.03
N LYS A 71 11.39 -9.01 13.39
CA LYS A 71 12.54 -8.89 12.51
C LYS A 71 12.29 -7.93 11.35
N MET A 72 11.14 -8.05 10.69
CA MET A 72 10.80 -7.16 9.58
C MET A 72 10.59 -5.72 10.04
N ALA A 73 9.97 -5.50 11.19
CA ALA A 73 9.76 -4.18 11.78
C ALA A 73 11.10 -3.50 12.10
N GLU A 74 12.01 -4.19 12.79
CA GLU A 74 13.35 -3.69 13.09
C GLU A 74 14.12 -3.32 11.82
N ASP A 75 14.12 -4.20 10.81
CA ASP A 75 14.80 -3.96 9.53
C ASP A 75 14.19 -2.77 8.78
N PHE A 76 12.86 -2.64 8.82
CA PHE A 76 12.14 -1.52 8.22
C PHE A 76 12.51 -0.19 8.89
N GLU A 77 12.41 -0.12 10.21
CA GLU A 77 12.70 1.09 10.98
C GLU A 77 14.16 1.52 10.86
N LYS A 78 15.08 0.56 10.92
CA LYS A 78 16.51 0.81 10.73
C LYS A 78 16.82 1.36 9.34
N ARG A 79 16.18 0.84 8.30
CA ARG A 79 16.40 1.25 6.91
C ARG A 79 15.74 2.55 6.54
N THR A 80 14.55 2.82 7.07
CA THR A 80 13.72 3.94 6.64
C THR A 80 13.68 5.10 7.62
N GLY A 81 13.99 4.86 8.89
CA GLY A 81 13.80 5.81 9.99
C GLY A 81 12.33 6.10 10.30
N LYS A 82 11.40 5.27 9.79
CA LYS A 82 9.95 5.42 9.96
C LYS A 82 9.41 4.27 10.79
N GLU A 83 8.28 4.49 11.47
CA GLU A 83 7.58 3.45 12.20
C GLU A 83 7.16 2.29 11.29
N ALA A 84 7.33 1.05 11.77
CA ALA A 84 7.03 -0.16 11.02
C ALA A 84 5.56 -0.24 10.56
N SER A 85 4.63 0.32 11.33
CA SER A 85 3.20 0.40 11.01
C SER A 85 2.89 1.12 9.70
N ARG A 86 3.80 1.91 9.16
CA ARG A 86 3.66 2.53 7.83
C ARG A 86 3.80 1.53 6.68
N GLY A 87 4.58 0.48 6.87
CA GLY A 87 4.89 -0.49 5.83
C GLY A 87 4.39 -1.90 6.11
N ILE A 88 3.79 -2.13 7.28
CA ILE A 88 3.35 -3.45 7.75
C ILE A 88 1.98 -3.32 8.41
N VAL A 89 1.10 -4.28 8.10
CA VAL A 89 -0.19 -4.45 8.79
C VAL A 89 -0.22 -5.83 9.42
N VAL A 90 -0.50 -5.88 10.71
CA VAL A 90 -0.57 -7.12 11.47
C VAL A 90 -1.91 -7.21 12.17
N GLY A 91 -2.57 -8.38 12.09
CA GLY A 91 -3.85 -8.59 12.75
C GLY A 91 -4.71 -9.61 12.03
N ASN A 92 -6.00 -9.35 11.95
CA ASN A 92 -6.98 -10.18 11.25
C ASN A 92 -7.39 -9.55 9.90
N GLY A 93 -8.26 -10.22 9.15
CA GLY A 93 -8.75 -9.77 7.85
C GLY A 93 -9.43 -8.40 7.90
N ASP A 94 -10.19 -8.11 8.94
CA ASP A 94 -10.92 -6.85 9.07
C ASP A 94 -9.94 -5.66 9.24
N GLN A 95 -8.87 -5.83 10.02
CA GLN A 95 -7.83 -4.81 10.19
C GLN A 95 -7.06 -4.54 8.90
N ILE A 96 -6.83 -5.58 8.10
CA ILE A 96 -6.19 -5.45 6.79
C ILE A 96 -7.12 -4.72 5.81
N LEU A 97 -8.41 -5.08 5.79
CA LEU A 97 -9.44 -4.43 4.97
C LEU A 97 -9.63 -2.96 5.37
N GLU A 98 -9.63 -2.64 6.66
CA GLU A 98 -9.67 -1.26 7.16
C GLU A 98 -8.50 -0.42 6.63
N ARG A 99 -7.29 -0.97 6.61
CA ARG A 99 -6.13 -0.30 6.04
C ARG A 99 -6.29 -0.09 4.52
N ILE A 100 -6.79 -1.08 3.80
CA ILE A 100 -7.06 -0.96 2.37
C ILE A 100 -8.11 0.13 2.13
N GLN A 101 -9.22 0.11 2.88
CA GLN A 101 -10.27 1.11 2.76
C GLN A 101 -9.75 2.52 3.01
N SER A 102 -8.90 2.71 4.01
CA SER A 102 -8.29 4.03 4.29
C SER A 102 -7.51 4.57 3.08
N TYR A 103 -6.82 3.70 2.33
CA TYR A 103 -6.15 4.09 1.10
C TYR A 103 -7.14 4.35 -0.05
N VAL A 104 -8.19 3.54 -0.17
CA VAL A 104 -9.24 3.73 -1.19
C VAL A 104 -9.93 5.07 -1.02
N ASP A 105 -10.27 5.45 0.20
CA ASP A 105 -10.86 6.74 0.55
C ASP A 105 -9.95 7.93 0.18
N ASN A 106 -8.65 7.68 0.04
CA ASN A 106 -7.63 8.63 -0.37
C ASN A 106 -7.19 8.48 -1.85
N GLY A 107 -7.98 7.80 -2.68
CA GLY A 107 -7.76 7.73 -4.13
C GLY A 107 -6.78 6.67 -4.61
N VAL A 108 -6.36 5.76 -3.75
CA VAL A 108 -5.53 4.59 -4.13
C VAL A 108 -6.45 3.41 -4.47
N SER A 109 -6.24 2.76 -5.61
CA SER A 109 -7.14 1.74 -6.14
C SER A 109 -6.50 0.36 -6.33
N LYS A 110 -5.17 0.27 -6.27
CA LYS A 110 -4.44 -1.00 -6.46
C LYS A 110 -3.52 -1.29 -5.29
N PHE A 111 -3.42 -2.56 -4.92
CA PHE A 111 -2.68 -2.97 -3.72
C PHE A 111 -1.72 -4.12 -4.01
N ILE A 112 -0.53 -4.05 -3.42
CA ILE A 112 0.44 -5.12 -3.38
C ILE A 112 0.55 -5.59 -1.92
N LEU A 113 -0.09 -6.72 -1.61
CA LEU A 113 -0.04 -7.33 -0.30
C LEU A 113 1.07 -8.37 -0.26
N ARG A 114 2.07 -8.16 0.59
CA ARG A 114 3.20 -9.06 0.74
C ARG A 114 3.06 -9.87 2.03
N PRO A 115 2.85 -11.19 1.95
CA PRO A 115 2.77 -12.03 3.15
C PRO A 115 4.08 -11.97 3.92
N ILE A 116 4.00 -12.00 5.24
CA ILE A 116 5.15 -12.04 6.15
C ILE A 116 5.19 -13.41 6.81
N GLY A 117 6.25 -14.18 6.54
CA GLY A 117 6.44 -15.52 7.09
C GLY A 117 7.89 -15.97 6.94
N ILE A 118 8.25 -17.07 7.61
CA ILE A 118 9.55 -17.72 7.52
C ILE A 118 9.38 -19.09 6.82
N GLY A 119 10.11 -19.26 5.71
CA GLY A 119 10.05 -20.46 4.90
C GLY A 119 8.76 -20.59 4.08
N ASP A 120 8.71 -21.58 3.22
CA ASP A 120 7.66 -21.72 2.22
C ASP A 120 6.30 -22.05 2.85
N GLU A 121 6.27 -22.91 3.86
CA GLU A 121 5.04 -23.36 4.52
C GLU A 121 4.27 -22.17 5.14
N GLU A 122 4.95 -21.37 5.95
CA GLU A 122 4.33 -20.20 6.58
C GLU A 122 3.96 -19.13 5.56
N MET A 123 4.76 -18.95 4.52
CA MET A 123 4.43 -18.05 3.41
C MET A 123 3.17 -18.48 2.66
N PHE A 124 2.99 -19.77 2.44
CA PHE A 124 1.76 -20.31 1.85
C PHE A 124 0.55 -20.10 2.75
N GLU A 125 0.64 -20.42 4.04
CA GLU A 125 -0.43 -20.18 5.02
C GLU A 125 -0.86 -18.72 5.03
N GLN A 126 0.09 -17.79 5.10
CA GLN A 126 -0.20 -16.36 5.09
C GLN A 126 -0.84 -15.91 3.77
N THR A 127 -0.42 -16.49 2.65
CA THR A 127 -1.02 -16.20 1.34
C THR A 127 -2.46 -16.71 1.26
N GLU A 128 -2.75 -17.92 1.75
CA GLU A 128 -4.10 -18.45 1.82
C GLU A 128 -5.01 -17.57 2.69
N GLN A 129 -4.52 -17.11 3.85
CA GLN A 129 -5.25 -16.18 4.70
C GLN A 129 -5.59 -14.86 3.98
N ILE A 130 -4.66 -14.32 3.18
CA ILE A 130 -4.92 -13.12 2.38
C ILE A 130 -6.03 -13.39 1.36
N ILE A 131 -5.98 -14.51 0.66
CA ILE A 131 -6.99 -14.89 -0.33
C ILE A 131 -8.38 -15.01 0.32
N GLU A 132 -8.48 -15.80 1.39
CA GLU A 132 -9.74 -16.11 2.04
C GLU A 132 -10.37 -14.91 2.76
N ASN A 133 -9.56 -14.12 3.47
CA ASN A 133 -10.06 -13.10 4.38
C ASN A 133 -9.97 -11.67 3.83
N VAL A 134 -9.26 -11.47 2.75
CA VAL A 134 -9.12 -10.14 2.10
C VAL A 134 -9.64 -10.16 0.67
N LEU A 135 -9.05 -10.97 -0.23
CA LEU A 135 -9.43 -10.93 -1.64
C LEU A 135 -10.88 -11.34 -1.88
N ASN A 136 -11.33 -12.43 -1.26
CA ASN A 136 -12.72 -12.91 -1.40
C ASN A 136 -13.76 -11.97 -0.77
N LYS A 137 -13.32 -10.99 0.04
CA LYS A 137 -14.19 -9.99 0.67
C LYS A 137 -14.04 -8.61 0.04
N SER A 138 -13.03 -8.40 -0.79
CA SER A 138 -12.74 -7.07 -1.38
C SER A 138 -13.84 -6.58 -2.32
N ASP A 139 -14.61 -7.48 -2.94
CA ASP A 139 -15.74 -7.11 -3.80
C ASP A 139 -16.82 -6.31 -3.03
N GLN A 140 -16.93 -6.53 -1.72
CA GLN A 140 -17.84 -5.78 -0.85
C GLN A 140 -17.39 -4.32 -0.62
N LEU A 141 -16.10 -4.02 -0.79
CA LEU A 141 -15.56 -2.66 -0.66
C LEU A 141 -15.83 -1.80 -1.91
N LEU A 142 -16.05 -2.44 -3.06
CA LEU A 142 -16.33 -1.76 -4.34
C LEU A 142 -17.80 -1.40 -4.52
N GLU A 143 -18.69 -1.99 -3.72
CA GLU A 143 -20.15 -1.78 -3.77
C GLU A 143 -20.65 -0.75 -2.74
N ALA A 144 -19.77 -0.28 -1.88
CA ALA A 144 -20.07 0.72 -0.85
C ALA A 144 -19.62 2.12 -1.28
#